data_59f33c30ab0cc9299dad610321c504db
#
_entry.id   59f33c30ab0cc9299dad610321c504db
#
_cell.length_a   1.000
_cell.length_b   1.000
_cell.length_c   1.000
_cell.angle_alpha   90.00
_cell.angle_beta   90.00
_cell.angle_gamma   90.00
#
_symmetry.space_group_name_H-M   'P 1'
#
loop_
_entity.id
_entity.type
_entity.pdbx_description
1 polymer ?
#
loop_
_entity_poly.entity_id
_entity_poly.type
_entity_poly.pdbx_seq_one_letter_code
_entity_poly.pdbx_strand_id
1 'polypeptide(L)'
;MMRTILVTGPIGSGKSEACRYLASLDFPVYECDARTKLLYSLVPGLKCSIEERLGLPWSQIGTVFSDPDKLRTLEEMVYPHVLEDLKAWKAAQTAPLLFVESAIALDKPQFDGLYDAVLLVTAPYELRVQRNPKAAERDALQAYDPARIDWRIDNDGTQEELFIKIRKLICKLI
;
A
#
# COMPACT_ATOMS: atom_id res chain seq x y z
N MET A 1 -18.46 -11.36 -10.23
CA MET A 1 -17.67 -11.65 -9.01
C MET A 1 -16.76 -10.47 -8.78
N MET A 2 -16.73 -9.88 -7.59
CA MET A 2 -15.88 -8.73 -7.25
C MET A 2 -14.43 -9.20 -7.17
N ARG A 3 -13.51 -8.47 -7.80
CA ARG A 3 -12.08 -8.79 -7.81
C ARG A 3 -11.29 -7.65 -7.18
N THR A 4 -10.38 -7.99 -6.28
CA THR A 4 -9.51 -7.01 -5.58
C THR A 4 -8.09 -7.14 -6.08
N ILE A 5 -7.48 -6.03 -6.50
CA ILE A 5 -6.10 -5.98 -6.99
C ILE A 5 -5.24 -5.22 -5.99
N LEU A 6 -4.20 -5.87 -5.47
CA LEU A 6 -3.17 -5.21 -4.70
C LEU A 6 -2.26 -4.42 -5.65
N VAL A 7 -2.15 -3.11 -5.45
CA VAL A 7 -1.19 -2.24 -6.13
C VAL A 7 0.00 -2.05 -5.20
N THR A 8 1.13 -2.61 -5.57
CA THR A 8 2.37 -2.55 -4.79
C THR A 8 3.54 -2.02 -5.61
N GLY A 9 4.67 -1.80 -4.99
CA GLY A 9 5.87 -1.33 -5.64
C GLY A 9 6.75 -0.48 -4.71
N PRO A 10 8.02 -0.28 -5.05
CA PRO A 10 8.96 0.43 -4.20
C PRO A 10 8.62 1.93 -4.07
N ILE A 11 9.21 2.58 -3.08
CA ILE A 11 9.09 4.02 -2.88
C ILE A 11 9.56 4.76 -4.15
N GLY A 12 8.82 5.79 -4.54
CA GLY A 12 9.11 6.58 -5.74
C GLY A 12 8.70 5.92 -7.06
N SER A 13 8.10 4.73 -7.04
CA SER A 13 7.67 4.03 -8.26
C SER A 13 6.46 4.67 -8.95
N GLY A 14 5.65 5.44 -8.22
CA GLY A 14 4.43 6.06 -8.74
C GLY A 14 3.14 5.30 -8.43
N LYS A 15 3.12 4.41 -7.43
CA LYS A 15 1.90 3.71 -6.96
C LYS A 15 0.76 4.66 -6.67
N SER A 16 1.01 5.68 -5.85
CA SER A 16 -0.02 6.63 -5.45
C SER A 16 -0.56 7.45 -6.63
N GLU A 17 0.27 7.72 -7.63
CA GLU A 17 -0.16 8.35 -8.89
C GLU A 17 -1.07 7.42 -9.69
N ALA A 18 -0.66 6.14 -9.80
CA ALA A 18 -1.48 5.12 -10.44
C ALA A 18 -2.83 4.96 -9.73
N CYS A 19 -2.85 4.95 -8.41
CA CYS A 19 -4.06 4.83 -7.61
C CYS A 19 -4.97 6.06 -7.71
N ARG A 20 -4.40 7.26 -7.73
CA ARG A 20 -5.18 8.49 -7.98
C ARG A 20 -5.83 8.47 -9.36
N TYR A 21 -5.10 7.99 -10.37
CA TYR A 21 -5.66 7.84 -11.71
C TYR A 21 -6.79 6.80 -11.74
N LEU A 22 -6.64 5.64 -11.10
CA LEU A 22 -7.70 4.64 -10.97
C LEU A 22 -8.95 5.21 -10.29
N ALA A 23 -8.76 5.98 -9.22
CA ALA A 23 -9.86 6.67 -8.54
C ALA A 23 -10.55 7.70 -9.43
N SER A 24 -9.81 8.40 -10.32
CA SER A 24 -10.38 9.34 -11.30
C SER A 24 -11.20 8.66 -12.40
N LEU A 25 -11.07 7.34 -12.54
CA LEU A 25 -11.87 6.48 -13.42
C LEU A 25 -13.02 5.79 -12.66
N ASP A 26 -13.38 6.29 -11.49
CA ASP A 26 -14.44 5.78 -10.61
C ASP A 26 -14.21 4.35 -10.05
N PHE A 27 -12.97 3.85 -10.07
CA PHE A 27 -12.65 2.61 -9.36
C PHE A 27 -12.43 2.88 -7.88
N PRO A 28 -13.03 2.07 -6.99
CA PRO A 28 -12.74 2.16 -5.56
C PRO A 28 -11.28 1.82 -5.26
N VAL A 29 -10.61 2.69 -4.53
CA VAL A 29 -9.22 2.54 -4.10
C VAL A 29 -9.14 2.64 -2.58
N TYR A 30 -8.52 1.65 -1.95
CA TYR A 30 -8.18 1.65 -0.53
C TYR A 30 -6.69 1.91 -0.37
N GLU A 31 -6.34 3.04 0.21
CA GLU A 31 -4.94 3.41 0.48
C GLU A 31 -4.57 3.01 1.92
N CYS A 32 -3.81 1.92 2.10
CA CYS A 32 -3.49 1.38 3.41
C CYS A 32 -2.82 2.39 4.34
N ASP A 33 -1.84 3.16 3.85
CA ASP A 33 -1.12 4.12 4.69
C ASP A 33 -2.01 5.28 5.15
N ALA A 34 -2.86 5.79 4.26
CA ALA A 34 -3.81 6.86 4.59
C ALA A 34 -4.87 6.38 5.60
N ARG A 35 -5.40 5.18 5.39
CA ARG A 35 -6.37 4.55 6.30
C ARG A 35 -5.77 4.26 7.67
N THR A 36 -4.54 3.72 7.71
CA THR A 36 -3.82 3.48 8.97
C THR A 36 -3.66 4.76 9.80
N LYS A 37 -3.29 5.86 9.15
CA LYS A 37 -3.20 7.17 9.84
C LYS A 37 -4.53 7.63 10.42
N LEU A 38 -5.64 7.40 9.71
CA LEU A 38 -6.97 7.69 10.23
C LEU A 38 -7.35 6.80 11.41
N LEU A 39 -7.04 5.51 11.35
CA LEU A 39 -7.36 4.54 12.40
C LEU A 39 -6.72 4.89 13.74
N TYR A 40 -5.52 5.46 13.76
CA TYR A 40 -4.92 5.98 14.98
C TYR A 40 -5.79 7.01 15.72
N SER A 41 -6.64 7.70 15.01
CA SER A 41 -7.56 8.71 15.59
C SER A 41 -8.98 8.18 15.77
N LEU A 42 -9.41 7.24 14.92
CA LEU A 42 -10.77 6.70 14.93
C LEU A 42 -10.95 5.58 15.96
N VAL A 43 -9.90 4.78 16.20
CA VAL A 43 -9.96 3.68 17.18
C VAL A 43 -9.72 4.24 18.58
N PRO A 44 -10.73 4.21 19.48
CA PRO A 44 -10.59 4.76 20.82
C PRO A 44 -9.44 4.11 21.59
N GLY A 45 -8.56 4.93 22.17
CA GLY A 45 -7.47 4.47 23.01
C GLY A 45 -6.27 3.84 22.28
N LEU A 46 -6.33 3.64 20.95
CA LEU A 46 -5.26 2.97 20.22
C LEU A 46 -3.91 3.68 20.37
N LYS A 47 -3.87 5.01 20.23
CA LYS A 47 -2.63 5.78 20.43
C LYS A 47 -2.05 5.60 21.82
N CYS A 48 -2.87 5.74 22.87
CA CYS A 48 -2.43 5.59 24.25
C CYS A 48 -1.90 4.18 24.51
N SER A 49 -2.56 3.15 24.01
CA SER A 49 -2.12 1.76 24.14
C SER A 49 -0.78 1.52 23.44
N ILE A 50 -0.57 2.14 22.28
CA ILE A 50 0.70 2.06 21.54
C ILE A 50 1.81 2.77 22.31
N GLU A 51 1.57 3.99 22.80
CA GLU A 51 2.53 4.75 23.61
C GLU A 51 2.95 3.96 24.86
N GLU A 52 1.99 3.40 25.56
CA GLU A 52 2.24 2.58 26.76
C GLU A 52 3.04 1.32 26.42
N ARG A 53 2.66 0.58 25.37
CA ARG A 53 3.31 -0.66 24.97
C ARG A 53 4.73 -0.48 24.47
N LEU A 54 5.00 0.62 23.75
CA LEU A 54 6.31 0.93 23.19
C LEU A 54 7.20 1.74 24.14
N GLY A 55 6.62 2.33 25.18
CA GLY A 55 7.33 3.24 26.08
C GLY A 55 7.80 4.52 25.38
N LEU A 56 7.07 4.98 24.38
CA LEU A 56 7.41 6.13 23.54
C LEU A 56 6.21 7.08 23.42
N PRO A 57 6.40 8.40 23.56
CA PRO A 57 5.34 9.36 23.26
C PRO A 57 5.01 9.36 21.76
N TRP A 58 3.75 9.67 21.41
CA TRP A 58 3.29 9.66 20.03
C TRP A 58 4.14 10.53 19.10
N SER A 59 4.67 11.64 19.59
CA SER A 59 5.59 12.52 18.85
C SER A 59 6.87 11.83 18.38
N GLN A 60 7.26 10.73 19.01
CA GLN A 60 8.45 9.94 18.68
C GLN A 60 8.14 8.61 18.00
N ILE A 61 6.87 8.34 17.69
CA ILE A 61 6.45 7.05 17.10
C ILE A 61 7.18 6.73 15.78
N GLY A 62 7.59 7.75 15.04
CA GLY A 62 8.37 7.59 13.82
C GLY A 62 9.73 6.90 14.01
N THR A 63 10.27 6.87 15.23
CA THR A 63 11.55 6.21 15.52
C THR A 63 11.46 4.68 15.49
N VAL A 64 10.26 4.12 15.61
CA VAL A 64 10.05 2.66 15.56
C VAL A 64 10.46 2.04 14.23
N PHE A 65 10.44 2.82 13.14
CA PHE A 65 10.84 2.33 11.82
C PHE A 65 12.34 1.97 11.70
N SER A 66 13.15 2.43 12.66
CA SER A 66 14.57 2.09 12.76
C SER A 66 14.85 0.96 13.77
N ASP A 67 13.81 0.44 14.44
CA ASP A 67 13.90 -0.60 15.45
C ASP A 67 12.96 -1.76 15.07
N PRO A 68 13.49 -2.89 14.56
CA PRO A 68 12.67 -4.00 14.06
C PRO A 68 11.71 -4.60 15.11
N ASP A 69 12.11 -4.64 16.39
CA ASP A 69 11.28 -5.21 17.45
C ASP A 69 10.12 -4.27 17.80
N LYS A 70 10.38 -2.97 17.88
CA LYS A 70 9.34 -1.97 18.08
C LYS A 70 8.40 -1.86 16.88
N LEU A 71 8.94 -1.95 15.66
CA LEU A 71 8.12 -1.97 14.46
C LEU A 71 7.17 -3.17 14.46
N ARG A 72 7.67 -4.37 14.78
CA ARG A 72 6.83 -5.56 14.89
C ARG A 72 5.73 -5.39 15.94
N THR A 73 6.06 -4.85 17.11
CA THR A 73 5.08 -4.57 18.17
C THR A 73 4.01 -3.58 17.69
N LEU A 74 4.40 -2.51 16.99
CA LEU A 74 3.46 -1.56 16.40
C LEU A 74 2.55 -2.24 15.37
N GLU A 75 3.11 -3.04 14.48
CA GLU A 75 2.36 -3.79 13.46
C GLU A 75 1.34 -4.75 14.09
N GLU A 76 1.73 -5.51 15.12
CA GLU A 76 0.84 -6.42 15.85
C GLU A 76 -0.34 -5.70 16.49
N MET A 77 -0.15 -4.46 16.94
CA MET A 77 -1.23 -3.65 17.52
C MET A 77 -2.13 -3.01 16.46
N VAL A 78 -1.59 -2.65 15.32
CA VAL A 78 -2.28 -1.83 14.30
C VAL A 78 -2.94 -2.69 13.23
N TYR A 79 -2.29 -3.76 12.76
CA TYR A 79 -2.80 -4.58 11.66
C TYR A 79 -4.20 -5.17 11.88
N PRO A 80 -4.59 -5.65 13.08
CA PRO A 80 -5.95 -6.11 13.30
C PRO A 80 -7.00 -5.07 12.91
N HIS A 81 -6.76 -3.79 13.26
CA HIS A 81 -7.66 -2.69 12.92
C HIS A 81 -7.66 -2.38 11.43
N VAL A 82 -6.49 -2.40 10.77
CA VAL A 82 -6.39 -2.19 9.32
C VAL A 82 -7.10 -3.30 8.55
N LEU A 83 -6.94 -4.55 8.96
CA LEU A 83 -7.56 -5.70 8.32
C LEU A 83 -9.09 -5.68 8.46
N GLU A 84 -9.59 -5.30 9.63
CA GLU A 84 -11.03 -5.14 9.88
C GLU A 84 -11.60 -4.00 9.04
N ASP A 85 -10.94 -2.83 9.02
CA ASP A 85 -11.34 -1.69 8.22
C ASP A 85 -11.34 -2.02 6.71
N LEU A 86 -10.31 -2.71 6.22
CA LEU A 86 -10.23 -3.14 4.82
C LEU A 86 -11.37 -4.10 4.46
N LYS A 87 -11.66 -5.08 5.32
CA LYS A 87 -12.77 -6.01 5.12
C LYS A 87 -14.11 -5.30 5.09
N ALA A 88 -14.35 -4.38 6.02
CA ALA A 88 -15.56 -3.58 6.08
C ALA A 88 -15.67 -2.68 4.84
N TRP A 89 -14.59 -2.03 4.43
CA TRP A 89 -14.55 -1.23 3.22
C TRP A 89 -14.87 -2.05 1.97
N LYS A 90 -14.27 -3.24 1.81
CA LYS A 90 -14.57 -4.15 0.69
C LYS A 90 -16.03 -4.56 0.66
N ALA A 91 -16.60 -4.91 1.81
CA ALA A 91 -18.00 -5.34 1.92
C ALA A 91 -19.00 -4.23 1.53
N ALA A 92 -18.62 -2.97 1.67
CA ALA A 92 -19.44 -1.82 1.28
C ALA A 92 -19.37 -1.50 -0.22
N GLN A 93 -18.47 -2.14 -0.99
CA GLN A 93 -18.33 -1.87 -2.41
C GLN A 93 -19.28 -2.72 -3.26
N THR A 94 -19.72 -2.14 -4.38
CA THR A 94 -20.53 -2.84 -5.39
C THR A 94 -19.81 -2.95 -6.74
N ALA A 95 -18.68 -2.27 -6.89
CA ALA A 95 -17.89 -2.28 -8.11
C ALA A 95 -17.29 -3.68 -8.37
N PRO A 96 -17.20 -4.12 -9.63
CA PRO A 96 -16.64 -5.42 -9.96
C PRO A 96 -15.13 -5.50 -9.76
N LEU A 97 -14.45 -4.35 -9.71
CA LEU A 97 -13.00 -4.25 -9.60
C LEU A 97 -12.64 -3.23 -8.52
N LEU A 98 -11.83 -3.67 -7.55
CA LEU A 98 -11.34 -2.85 -6.43
C LEU A 98 -9.81 -2.83 -6.44
N PHE A 99 -9.23 -1.75 -5.93
CA PHE A 99 -7.79 -1.61 -5.79
C PHE A 99 -7.42 -1.35 -4.33
N VAL A 100 -6.36 -2.00 -3.86
CA VAL A 100 -5.77 -1.80 -2.53
C VAL A 100 -4.33 -1.36 -2.73
N GLU A 101 -3.97 -0.16 -2.32
CA GLU A 101 -2.60 0.35 -2.40
C GLU A 101 -1.86 0.05 -1.11
N SER A 102 -0.75 -0.68 -1.23
CA SER A 102 0.17 -0.92 -0.11
C SER A 102 1.57 -1.28 -0.61
N ALA A 103 2.58 -0.66 -0.01
CA ALA A 103 3.97 -1.00 -0.27
C ALA A 103 4.43 -2.30 0.42
N ILE A 104 3.71 -2.75 1.46
CA ILE A 104 4.14 -3.81 2.36
C ILE A 104 3.22 -5.03 2.41
N ALA A 105 1.98 -4.92 1.94
CA ALA A 105 0.98 -5.98 2.11
C ALA A 105 1.40 -7.30 1.46
N LEU A 106 2.19 -7.27 0.39
CA LEU A 106 2.69 -8.47 -0.27
C LEU A 106 3.63 -9.30 0.63
N ASP A 107 4.37 -8.63 1.52
CA ASP A 107 5.35 -9.26 2.42
C ASP A 107 4.76 -9.58 3.80
N LYS A 108 3.46 -9.32 4.00
CA LYS A 108 2.77 -9.51 5.28
C LYS A 108 1.68 -10.58 5.14
N PRO A 109 1.91 -11.80 5.67
CA PRO A 109 0.95 -12.91 5.58
C PRO A 109 -0.46 -12.57 6.08
N GLN A 110 -0.58 -11.59 6.97
CA GLN A 110 -1.88 -11.13 7.48
C GLN A 110 -2.81 -10.59 6.40
N PHE A 111 -2.25 -10.13 5.26
CA PHE A 111 -3.01 -9.63 4.11
C PHE A 111 -3.34 -10.71 3.07
N ASP A 112 -2.82 -11.92 3.23
CA ASP A 112 -3.09 -13.02 2.30
C ASP A 112 -4.61 -13.33 2.28
N GLY A 113 -5.14 -13.53 1.08
CA GLY A 113 -6.58 -13.76 0.86
C GLY A 113 -7.45 -12.50 0.87
N LEU A 114 -6.88 -11.31 1.07
CA LEU A 114 -7.62 -10.03 0.98
C LEU A 114 -7.57 -9.41 -0.42
N TYR A 115 -6.72 -9.91 -1.29
CA TYR A 115 -6.62 -9.55 -2.71
C TYR A 115 -6.55 -10.81 -3.58
N ASP A 116 -6.96 -10.67 -4.82
CA ASP A 116 -7.08 -11.79 -5.78
C ASP A 116 -5.92 -11.79 -6.79
N ALA A 117 -5.23 -10.65 -6.95
CA ALA A 117 -4.11 -10.50 -7.86
C ALA A 117 -3.25 -9.29 -7.49
N VAL A 118 -2.04 -9.23 -8.03
CA VAL A 118 -1.02 -8.24 -7.70
C VAL A 118 -0.56 -7.47 -8.92
N LEU A 119 -0.66 -6.15 -8.86
CA LEU A 119 -0.08 -5.20 -9.80
C LEU A 119 1.16 -4.56 -9.17
N LEU A 120 2.34 -4.85 -9.72
CA LEU A 120 3.58 -4.18 -9.37
C LEU A 120 3.77 -2.93 -10.24
N VAL A 121 3.83 -1.76 -9.60
CA VAL A 121 4.27 -0.51 -10.24
C VAL A 121 5.73 -0.28 -9.88
N THR A 122 6.60 -0.19 -10.87
CA THR A 122 8.04 0.03 -10.66
C THR A 122 8.56 1.18 -11.52
N ALA A 123 9.74 1.65 -11.22
CA ALA A 123 10.47 2.66 -11.99
C ALA A 123 11.98 2.45 -11.78
N PRO A 124 12.83 2.92 -12.72
CA PRO A 124 14.27 2.91 -12.55
C PRO A 124 14.71 3.57 -11.23
N TYR A 125 15.75 3.02 -10.63
CA TYR A 125 16.23 3.47 -9.30
C TYR A 125 16.50 4.98 -9.25
N GLU A 126 17.15 5.52 -10.25
CA GLU A 126 17.50 6.93 -10.35
C GLU A 126 16.26 7.82 -10.37
N LEU A 127 15.24 7.43 -11.11
CA LEU A 127 13.96 8.14 -11.14
C LEU A 127 13.23 8.06 -9.79
N ARG A 128 13.30 6.92 -9.11
CA ARG A 128 12.67 6.76 -7.79
C ARG A 128 13.33 7.63 -6.74
N VAL A 129 14.67 7.70 -6.72
CA VAL A 129 15.44 8.57 -5.81
C VAL A 129 15.17 10.05 -6.12
N GLN A 130 15.10 10.42 -7.39
CA GLN A 130 14.75 11.77 -7.80
C GLN A 130 13.35 12.19 -7.34
N ARG A 131 12.37 11.29 -7.43
CA ARG A 131 10.98 11.52 -7.00
C ARG A 131 10.83 11.52 -5.48
N ASN A 132 11.59 10.66 -4.80
CA ASN A 132 11.58 10.53 -3.34
C ASN A 132 12.96 10.08 -2.82
N PRO A 133 13.73 10.95 -2.17
CA PRO A 133 15.07 10.61 -1.65
C PRO A 133 15.10 9.43 -0.67
N LYS A 134 13.99 9.16 0.04
CA LYS A 134 13.88 7.99 0.93
C LYS A 134 13.94 6.65 0.19
N ALA A 135 13.81 6.66 -1.14
CA ALA A 135 13.98 5.46 -1.95
C ALA A 135 15.39 4.88 -1.82
N ALA A 136 16.41 5.72 -1.68
CA ALA A 136 17.80 5.29 -1.52
C ALA A 136 18.02 4.47 -0.23
N GLU A 137 17.32 4.82 0.86
CA GLU A 137 17.46 4.17 2.16
C GLU A 137 16.72 2.81 2.21
N ARG A 138 15.67 2.64 1.39
CA ARG A 138 14.75 1.51 1.47
C ARG A 138 14.83 0.54 0.28
N ASP A 139 15.65 0.84 -0.72
CA ASP A 139 15.71 0.03 -1.94
C ASP A 139 16.13 -1.44 -1.67
N ALA A 140 17.13 -1.62 -0.82
CA ALA A 140 17.62 -2.95 -0.45
C ALA A 140 16.60 -3.81 0.34
N LEU A 141 15.55 -3.18 0.90
CA LEU A 141 14.54 -3.84 1.71
C LEU A 141 13.28 -4.23 0.90
N GLN A 142 13.21 -3.87 -0.39
CA GLN A 142 12.03 -4.03 -1.23
C GLN A 142 12.29 -4.96 -2.42
N ALA A 143 12.55 -6.23 -2.13
CA ALA A 143 12.57 -7.29 -3.13
C ALA A 143 11.16 -7.86 -3.30
N TYR A 144 10.74 -8.07 -4.55
CA TYR A 144 9.45 -8.67 -4.88
C TYR A 144 9.65 -10.03 -5.52
N ASP A 145 8.98 -11.06 -4.99
CA ASP A 145 8.96 -12.38 -5.62
C ASP A 145 8.16 -12.31 -6.93
N PRO A 146 8.80 -12.55 -8.08
CA PRO A 146 8.12 -12.50 -9.37
C PRO A 146 6.94 -13.47 -9.47
N ALA A 147 6.97 -14.59 -8.75
CA ALA A 147 5.91 -15.59 -8.75
C ALA A 147 4.59 -15.08 -8.12
N ARG A 148 4.66 -14.01 -7.33
CA ARG A 148 3.49 -13.37 -6.70
C ARG A 148 2.95 -12.18 -7.49
N ILE A 149 3.54 -11.84 -8.64
CA ILE A 149 3.18 -10.67 -9.45
C ILE A 149 2.39 -11.12 -10.67
N ASP A 150 1.14 -10.69 -10.81
CA ASP A 150 0.30 -10.98 -11.97
C ASP A 150 0.54 -9.98 -13.10
N TRP A 151 0.74 -8.70 -12.77
CA TRP A 151 1.02 -7.65 -13.74
C TRP A 151 2.09 -6.70 -13.25
N ARG A 152 2.84 -6.17 -14.20
CA ARG A 152 3.87 -5.18 -13.95
C ARG A 152 3.66 -3.96 -14.87
N ILE A 153 3.78 -2.78 -14.30
CA ILE A 153 3.82 -1.51 -15.01
C ILE A 153 5.14 -0.80 -14.68
N ASP A 154 5.97 -0.60 -15.70
CA ASP A 154 7.18 0.20 -15.58
C ASP A 154 6.82 1.66 -15.81
N ASN A 155 6.98 2.49 -14.78
CA ASN A 155 6.74 3.93 -14.78
C ASN A 155 8.06 4.68 -15.03
N ASP A 156 8.57 4.51 -16.23
CA ASP A 156 9.87 4.97 -16.72
C ASP A 156 9.79 6.20 -17.63
N GLY A 157 8.59 6.67 -17.92
CA GLY A 157 8.30 7.78 -18.82
C GLY A 157 7.46 8.88 -18.16
N THR A 158 6.59 9.47 -18.96
CA THR A 158 5.68 10.54 -18.55
C THR A 158 4.48 10.01 -17.76
N GLN A 159 3.78 10.92 -17.08
CA GLN A 159 2.52 10.61 -16.41
C GLN A 159 1.45 10.09 -17.39
N GLU A 160 1.39 10.65 -18.57
CA GLU A 160 0.44 10.22 -19.61
C GLU A 160 0.71 8.78 -20.07
N GLU A 161 1.98 8.43 -20.24
CA GLU A 161 2.37 7.05 -20.57
C GLU A 161 1.98 6.05 -19.46
N LEU A 162 2.16 6.44 -18.18
CA LEU A 162 1.66 5.65 -17.05
C LEU A 162 0.14 5.44 -17.17
N PHE A 163 -0.62 6.48 -17.43
CA PHE A 163 -2.08 6.41 -17.57
C PHE A 163 -2.52 5.54 -18.74
N ILE A 164 -1.80 5.60 -19.86
CA ILE A 164 -2.05 4.72 -21.02
C ILE A 164 -1.80 3.25 -20.63
N LYS A 165 -0.70 2.96 -19.91
CA LYS A 165 -0.38 1.60 -19.45
C LYS A 165 -1.47 1.07 -18.49
N ILE A 166 -1.96 1.91 -17.58
CA ILE A 166 -3.06 1.56 -16.67
C ILE A 166 -4.35 1.28 -17.44
N ARG A 167 -4.76 2.15 -18.36
CA ARG A 167 -5.97 1.93 -19.18
C ARG A 167 -5.91 0.62 -19.95
N LYS A 168 -4.76 0.31 -20.57
CA LYS A 168 -4.57 -0.96 -21.27
C LYS A 168 -4.72 -2.18 -20.36
N LEU A 169 -4.27 -2.07 -19.09
CA LEU A 169 -4.46 -3.13 -18.12
C LEU A 169 -5.95 -3.27 -17.76
N ILE A 170 -6.62 -2.17 -17.45
CA ILE A 170 -8.05 -2.17 -17.11
C ILE A 170 -8.89 -2.83 -18.21
N CYS A 171 -8.64 -2.49 -19.48
CA CYS A 171 -9.33 -3.12 -20.62
C CYS A 171 -9.14 -4.64 -20.74
N LYS A 172 -8.11 -5.20 -20.08
CA LYS A 172 -7.90 -6.66 -20.02
C LYS A 172 -8.57 -7.31 -18.79
N LEU A 173 -8.91 -6.51 -17.79
CA LEU A 173 -9.48 -6.96 -16.52
C LEU A 173 -11.02 -6.96 -16.51
N ILE A 174 -11.62 -6.12 -17.34
CA ILE A 174 -13.06 -6.01 -17.57
C ILE A 174 -13.45 -6.82 -18.81
#